data_a3ece53e06ef41895dc4e4c6a13f8ce6
#
_entry.id   a3ece53e06ef41895dc4e4c6a13f8ce6
#
_cell.length_a   1.000
_cell.length_b   1.000
_cell.length_c   1.000
_cell.angle_alpha   90.00
_cell.angle_beta   90.00
_cell.angle_gamma   90.00
#
_symmetry.space_group_name_H-M   'P 1'
#
loop_
_entity.id
_entity.type
_entity.pdbx_description
1 polymer ?
#
loop_
_entity_poly.entity_id
_entity_poly.type
_entity_poly.pdbx_seq_one_letter_code
_entity_poly.pdbx_strand_id
1 'polypeptide(L)'
;MKKFIETLKNCWKIEDLRQRLLITLLFTAIYRFGSFVVLPGINPSMLDKLQSQTSGGLMSLLDMFSGGAFSNASIFALGIMPYISASIVMQLLAVAVPYFQKMQREGESGRKKIQWYTRALTVAILVFQAPSYLLNLKMQAANALATGISWTVFMIPATIILAAGSMFILWLGERITDKGVGNGISLIIMIGIIARLPQAFVQEVSSRLTAISGGGIIMFIVEILILYAVVCASILLVQGTRKVPVQYAKRLVGNKQYGGARQYIPLKLFAANVMPIIFAQALMFIPLAVVQYSTDASNEIIRSLMDHRSLLYNIVFAVLIIAFTYFYTAITLNPTQMAEDMKRNNGFIPGVRPGKETADYIETVMSRITFPGSLFIAFIAIMPSLAALLNVQDGFAQFFGGTSLLILVGVVIDTLQQIESHMMMRHYDGLLNSGHVRGRNAGVSAY
;
A
#
# COMPACT_ATOMS: atom_id res chain seq x y z
N MET A 1 -23.26 0.30 16.19
CA MET A 1 -22.67 1.49 16.79
C MET A 1 -22.22 1.30 18.23
N LYS A 2 -23.01 0.76 19.17
CA LYS A 2 -22.58 0.55 20.59
C LYS A 2 -21.31 -0.30 20.71
N LYS A 3 -21.22 -1.45 20.03
CA LYS A 3 -20.01 -2.31 20.05
C LYS A 3 -18.76 -1.59 19.54
N PHE A 4 -18.87 -0.78 18.47
CA PHE A 4 -17.74 -0.01 17.92
C PHE A 4 -17.22 1.03 18.92
N ILE A 5 -18.12 1.75 19.58
CA ILE A 5 -17.78 2.73 20.64
C ILE A 5 -17.13 2.04 21.84
N GLU A 6 -17.64 0.86 22.24
CA GLU A 6 -17.04 0.05 23.31
C GLU A 6 -15.63 -0.43 22.94
N THR A 7 -15.43 -0.89 21.69
CA THR A 7 -14.11 -1.30 21.21
C THR A 7 -13.13 -0.13 21.22
N LEU A 8 -13.54 1.05 20.71
CA LEU A 8 -12.72 2.27 20.77
C LEU A 8 -12.38 2.67 22.22
N LYS A 9 -13.35 2.59 23.14
CA LYS A 9 -13.13 2.88 24.55
C LYS A 9 -12.18 1.88 25.22
N ASN A 10 -12.23 0.62 24.81
CA ASN A 10 -11.33 -0.41 25.30
C ASN A 10 -9.92 -0.23 24.72
N CYS A 11 -9.76 0.13 23.44
CA CYS A 11 -8.47 0.51 22.85
C CYS A 11 -7.82 1.68 23.60
N TRP A 12 -8.62 2.68 24.00
CA TRP A 12 -8.11 3.86 24.71
C TRP A 12 -7.70 3.58 26.16
N LYS A 13 -8.25 2.53 26.79
CA LYS A 13 -7.89 2.10 28.15
C LYS A 13 -6.52 1.42 28.22
N ILE A 14 -6.04 0.85 27.11
CA ILE A 14 -4.73 0.18 27.04
C ILE A 14 -3.67 1.28 26.82
N GLU A 15 -2.84 1.52 27.83
CA GLU A 15 -1.88 2.62 27.81
C GLU A 15 -0.86 2.53 26.66
N ASP A 16 -0.29 1.35 26.41
CA ASP A 16 0.66 1.10 25.32
C ASP A 16 0.02 1.37 23.95
N LEU A 17 -1.19 0.87 23.72
CA LEU A 17 -1.91 1.07 22.46
C LEU A 17 -2.28 2.55 22.26
N ARG A 18 -2.69 3.23 23.35
CA ARG A 18 -2.98 4.68 23.32
C ARG A 18 -1.74 5.48 22.93
N GLN A 19 -0.56 5.17 23.50
CA GLN A 19 0.69 5.85 23.18
C GLN A 19 1.06 5.62 21.71
N ARG A 20 0.96 4.40 21.18
CA ARG A 20 1.21 4.07 19.78
C ARG A 20 0.27 4.81 18.83
N LEU A 21 -1.03 4.87 19.15
CA LEU A 21 -2.01 5.62 18.36
C LEU A 21 -1.71 7.12 18.35
N LEU A 22 -1.36 7.71 19.51
CA LEU A 22 -1.00 9.13 19.62
C LEU A 22 0.26 9.45 18.81
N ILE A 23 1.28 8.59 18.86
CA ILE A 23 2.50 8.74 18.06
C ILE A 23 2.15 8.69 16.56
N THR A 24 1.32 7.75 16.15
CA THR A 24 0.89 7.64 14.74
C THR A 24 0.16 8.90 14.28
N LEU A 25 -0.78 9.41 15.10
CA LEU A 25 -1.50 10.65 14.80
C LEU A 25 -0.57 11.87 14.75
N LEU A 26 0.37 11.98 15.68
CA LEU A 26 1.35 13.07 15.70
C LEU A 26 2.20 13.09 14.42
N PHE A 27 2.79 11.96 14.06
CA PHE A 27 3.62 11.89 12.85
C PHE A 27 2.82 12.11 11.56
N THR A 28 1.57 11.65 11.55
CA THR A 28 0.63 11.94 10.46
C THR A 28 0.34 13.44 10.32
N ALA A 29 0.11 14.12 11.44
CA ALA A 29 -0.12 15.56 11.46
C ALA A 29 1.12 16.33 10.95
N ILE A 30 2.33 15.91 11.36
CA ILE A 30 3.58 16.50 10.84
C ILE A 30 3.70 16.32 9.32
N TYR A 31 3.41 15.12 8.81
CA TYR A 31 3.40 14.86 7.37
C TYR A 31 2.40 15.77 6.63
N ARG A 32 1.18 15.89 7.14
CA ARG A 32 0.15 16.75 6.53
C ARG A 32 0.51 18.21 6.57
N PHE A 33 1.05 18.70 7.68
CA PHE A 33 1.53 20.08 7.78
C PHE A 33 2.61 20.36 6.73
N GLY A 34 3.62 19.50 6.60
CA GLY A 34 4.70 19.68 5.64
C GLY A 34 4.25 19.61 4.17
N SER A 35 3.14 18.92 3.86
CA SER A 35 2.59 18.87 2.50
C SER A 35 1.98 20.21 2.03
N PHE A 36 1.74 21.15 2.93
CA PHE A 36 1.29 22.52 2.62
C PHE A 36 2.43 23.56 2.59
N VAL A 37 3.63 23.18 3.07
CA VAL A 37 4.79 24.07 3.06
C VAL A 37 5.38 24.12 1.65
N VAL A 38 5.14 25.20 0.93
CA VAL A 38 5.62 25.42 -0.44
C VAL A 38 7.15 25.58 -0.46
N LEU A 39 7.80 25.16 -1.54
CA LEU A 39 9.23 25.34 -1.76
C LEU A 39 9.62 26.83 -1.66
N PRO A 40 10.68 27.17 -0.90
CA PRO A 40 11.16 28.55 -0.78
C PRO A 40 11.50 29.11 -2.15
N GLY A 41 10.95 30.26 -2.50
CA GLY A 41 11.14 30.90 -3.80
C GLY A 41 10.02 30.70 -4.80
N ILE A 42 8.96 29.96 -4.47
CA ILE A 42 7.78 29.77 -5.31
C ILE A 42 6.58 30.53 -4.70
N ASN A 43 5.88 31.28 -5.52
CA ASN A 43 4.66 31.99 -5.14
C ASN A 43 3.45 31.04 -5.22
N PRO A 44 2.76 30.74 -4.09
CA PRO A 44 1.62 29.83 -4.07
C PRO A 44 0.45 30.27 -4.94
N SER A 45 0.19 31.60 -5.08
CA SER A 45 -0.91 32.15 -5.86
C SER A 45 -0.81 31.86 -7.38
N MET A 46 0.36 31.48 -7.87
CA MET A 46 0.57 31.18 -9.30
C MET A 46 0.47 29.68 -9.60
N LEU A 47 0.20 28.86 -8.59
CA LEU A 47 0.12 27.38 -8.72
C LEU A 47 -1.27 26.89 -9.14
N ASP A 48 -2.30 27.74 -9.19
CA ASP A 48 -3.67 27.35 -9.57
C ASP A 48 -3.72 26.70 -10.97
N LYS A 49 -2.88 27.15 -11.89
CA LYS A 49 -2.74 26.56 -13.23
C LYS A 49 -2.12 25.17 -13.18
N LEU A 50 -1.17 24.94 -12.29
CA LEU A 50 -0.56 23.63 -12.07
C LEU A 50 -1.60 22.65 -11.55
N GLN A 51 -2.44 23.09 -10.61
CA GLN A 51 -3.49 22.28 -10.01
C GLN A 51 -4.56 21.85 -11.03
N SER A 52 -4.94 22.74 -11.95
CA SER A 52 -5.88 22.41 -13.03
C SER A 52 -5.29 21.46 -14.09
N GLN A 53 -4.00 21.56 -14.39
CA GLN A 53 -3.31 20.67 -15.35
C GLN A 53 -2.95 19.31 -14.75
N THR A 54 -2.73 19.25 -13.43
CA THR A 54 -2.41 18.00 -12.72
C THR A 54 -3.68 17.19 -12.43
N SER A 55 -4.87 17.70 -12.67
CA SER A 55 -6.14 17.01 -12.43
C SER A 55 -6.43 15.86 -13.41
N GLY A 56 -5.63 15.68 -14.47
CA GLY A 56 -5.78 14.60 -15.44
C GLY A 56 -4.50 13.79 -15.67
N GLY A 57 -4.65 12.55 -16.15
CA GLY A 57 -3.55 11.67 -16.53
C GLY A 57 -2.73 11.10 -15.36
N LEU A 58 -1.52 10.62 -15.69
CA LEU A 58 -0.60 10.00 -14.71
C LEU A 58 -0.12 10.96 -13.63
N MET A 59 -0.07 12.27 -13.90
CA MET A 59 0.33 13.29 -12.92
C MET A 59 -0.66 13.39 -11.76
N SER A 60 -1.93 13.17 -12.02
CA SER A 60 -3.00 13.15 -11.00
C SER A 60 -2.79 12.01 -10.00
N LEU A 61 -2.28 10.85 -10.44
CA LEU A 61 -1.92 9.76 -9.55
C LEU A 61 -0.75 10.12 -8.62
N LEU A 62 0.30 10.78 -9.15
CA LEU A 62 1.41 11.26 -8.33
C LEU A 62 0.93 12.26 -7.27
N ASP A 63 0.07 13.19 -7.67
CA ASP A 63 -0.50 14.18 -6.78
C ASP A 63 -1.38 13.54 -5.69
N MET A 64 -2.12 12.50 -6.04
CA MET A 64 -2.94 11.76 -5.09
C MET A 64 -2.08 10.99 -4.06
N PHE A 65 -1.01 10.31 -4.48
CA PHE A 65 -0.10 9.63 -3.56
C PHE A 65 0.67 10.57 -2.65
N SER A 66 0.98 11.78 -3.13
CA SER A 66 1.61 12.81 -2.33
C SER A 66 0.61 13.60 -1.46
N GLY A 67 -0.71 13.33 -1.60
CA GLY A 67 -1.76 14.01 -0.86
C GLY A 67 -1.90 15.49 -1.21
N GLY A 68 -1.60 15.87 -2.46
CA GLY A 68 -1.63 17.24 -2.93
C GLY A 68 -0.31 17.99 -2.81
N ALA A 69 0.71 17.37 -2.27
CA ALA A 69 2.02 18.00 -2.12
C ALA A 69 2.70 18.28 -3.47
N PHE A 70 2.42 17.44 -4.48
CA PHE A 70 2.95 17.61 -5.83
C PHE A 70 2.40 18.85 -6.52
N SER A 71 1.08 19.03 -6.53
CA SER A 71 0.42 20.20 -7.14
C SER A 71 0.66 21.51 -6.38
N ASN A 72 0.88 21.43 -5.07
CA ASN A 72 1.21 22.56 -4.22
C ASN A 72 2.70 22.95 -4.28
N ALA A 73 3.51 22.29 -5.10
CA ALA A 73 4.97 22.47 -5.15
C ALA A 73 5.61 22.53 -3.75
N SER A 74 5.21 21.60 -2.87
CA SER A 74 5.65 21.60 -1.48
C SER A 74 7.02 20.95 -1.32
N ILE A 75 7.61 21.10 -0.13
CA ILE A 75 8.85 20.42 0.26
C ILE A 75 8.70 18.89 0.13
N PHE A 76 7.49 18.37 0.26
CA PHE A 76 7.15 16.95 0.16
C PHE A 76 6.58 16.55 -1.21
N ALA A 77 6.80 17.35 -2.27
CA ALA A 77 6.21 17.14 -3.58
C ALA A 77 6.48 15.74 -4.18
N LEU A 78 7.70 15.21 -4.02
CA LEU A 78 8.03 13.87 -4.50
C LEU A 78 7.51 12.75 -3.60
N GLY A 79 7.09 13.07 -2.37
CA GLY A 79 6.51 12.12 -1.44
C GLY A 79 7.40 10.92 -1.16
N ILE A 80 6.77 9.74 -1.09
CA ILE A 80 7.44 8.46 -0.81
C ILE A 80 7.74 7.65 -2.09
N MET A 81 7.34 8.15 -3.27
CA MET A 81 7.48 7.44 -4.55
C MET A 81 8.93 7.02 -4.88
N PRO A 82 9.97 7.84 -4.68
CA PRO A 82 11.36 7.44 -4.93
C PRO A 82 11.78 6.23 -4.11
N TYR A 83 11.34 6.17 -2.85
CA TYR A 83 11.60 5.02 -1.98
C TYR A 83 10.87 3.76 -2.44
N ILE A 84 9.61 3.89 -2.89
CA ILE A 84 8.85 2.75 -3.42
C ILE A 84 9.59 2.17 -4.64
N SER A 85 10.01 3.02 -5.58
CA SER A 85 10.78 2.61 -6.75
C SER A 85 12.10 1.92 -6.36
N ALA A 86 12.83 2.46 -5.39
CA ALA A 86 14.06 1.86 -4.87
C ALA A 86 13.81 0.50 -4.21
N SER A 87 12.74 0.40 -3.42
CA SER A 87 12.35 -0.86 -2.76
C SER A 87 11.99 -1.94 -3.74
N ILE A 88 11.28 -1.58 -4.83
CA ILE A 88 10.94 -2.49 -5.94
C ILE A 88 12.21 -3.03 -6.58
N VAL A 89 13.14 -2.15 -6.97
CA VAL A 89 14.40 -2.54 -7.59
C VAL A 89 15.20 -3.47 -6.67
N MET A 90 15.27 -3.16 -5.38
CA MET A 90 15.98 -3.99 -4.41
C MET A 90 15.31 -5.35 -4.20
N GLN A 91 13.98 -5.44 -4.22
CA GLN A 91 13.27 -6.72 -4.15
C GLN A 91 13.50 -7.57 -5.41
N LEU A 92 13.50 -6.96 -6.59
CA LEU A 92 13.85 -7.66 -7.84
C LEU A 92 15.30 -8.15 -7.84
N LEU A 93 16.24 -7.32 -7.37
CA LEU A 93 17.65 -7.70 -7.22
C LEU A 93 17.84 -8.82 -6.20
N ALA A 94 17.05 -8.83 -5.12
CA ALA A 94 17.09 -9.89 -4.12
C ALA A 94 16.66 -11.27 -4.68
N VAL A 95 15.90 -11.29 -5.76
CA VAL A 95 15.52 -12.51 -6.48
C VAL A 95 16.49 -12.86 -7.59
N ALA A 96 16.94 -11.86 -8.37
CA ALA A 96 17.76 -12.07 -9.54
C ALA A 96 19.24 -12.32 -9.23
N VAL A 97 19.77 -11.69 -8.17
CA VAL A 97 21.20 -11.70 -7.86
C VAL A 97 21.52 -12.55 -6.63
N PRO A 98 22.36 -13.63 -6.75
CA PRO A 98 22.66 -14.54 -5.66
C PRO A 98 23.25 -13.86 -4.40
N TYR A 99 23.96 -12.74 -4.58
CA TYR A 99 24.52 -11.95 -3.47
C TYR A 99 23.42 -11.40 -2.53
N PHE A 100 22.39 -10.80 -3.10
CA PHE A 100 21.27 -10.27 -2.33
C PHE A 100 20.36 -11.38 -1.77
N GLN A 101 20.24 -12.53 -2.48
CA GLN A 101 19.55 -13.71 -1.96
C GLN A 101 20.19 -14.23 -0.69
N LYS A 102 21.53 -14.35 -0.65
CA LYS A 102 22.27 -14.77 0.56
C LYS A 102 22.01 -13.80 1.70
N MET A 103 22.09 -12.49 1.41
CA MET A 103 21.85 -11.44 2.40
C MET A 103 20.42 -11.50 2.97
N GLN A 104 19.41 -11.82 2.16
CA GLN A 104 18.02 -11.98 2.61
C GLN A 104 17.87 -13.19 3.55
N ARG A 105 18.68 -14.26 3.37
CA ARG A 105 18.69 -15.45 4.22
C ARG A 105 19.48 -15.27 5.53
N GLU A 106 20.34 -14.26 5.63
CA GLU A 106 21.11 -13.94 6.85
C GLU A 106 20.25 -13.44 8.03
N GLY A 107 18.93 -13.30 7.84
CA GLY A 107 18.00 -12.90 8.90
C GLY A 107 18.02 -11.37 9.14
N GLU A 108 18.03 -10.96 10.40
CA GLU A 108 17.86 -9.54 10.77
C GLU A 108 19.03 -8.66 10.33
N SER A 109 20.27 -9.17 10.40
CA SER A 109 21.46 -8.45 9.95
C SER A 109 21.42 -8.19 8.45
N GLY A 110 21.03 -9.19 7.65
CA GLY A 110 20.88 -9.05 6.21
C GLY A 110 19.77 -8.08 5.82
N ARG A 111 18.63 -8.11 6.52
CA ARG A 111 17.54 -7.15 6.30
C ARG A 111 17.99 -5.70 6.54
N LYS A 112 18.76 -5.44 7.59
CA LYS A 112 19.31 -4.08 7.86
C LYS A 112 20.24 -3.60 6.74
N LYS A 113 21.08 -4.49 6.18
CA LYS A 113 21.93 -4.17 5.02
C LYS A 113 21.10 -3.86 3.77
N ILE A 114 20.07 -4.67 3.47
CA ILE A 114 19.16 -4.43 2.34
C ILE A 114 18.45 -3.08 2.50
N GLN A 115 17.97 -2.74 3.70
CA GLN A 115 17.36 -1.43 3.97
C GLN A 115 18.35 -0.28 3.73
N TRP A 116 19.61 -0.44 4.12
CA TRP A 116 20.64 0.56 3.84
C TRP A 116 20.85 0.77 2.34
N TYR A 117 20.95 -0.32 1.56
CA TYR A 117 21.05 -0.23 0.09
C TYR A 117 19.79 0.41 -0.52
N THR A 118 18.60 0.08 -0.02
CA THR A 118 17.36 0.71 -0.47
C THR A 118 17.37 2.21 -0.23
N ARG A 119 17.82 2.68 0.93
CA ARG A 119 17.94 4.12 1.24
C ARG A 119 18.97 4.80 0.34
N ALA A 120 20.13 4.18 0.11
CA ALA A 120 21.16 4.71 -0.78
C ALA A 120 20.63 4.83 -2.23
N LEU A 121 19.92 3.80 -2.70
CA LEU A 121 19.28 3.82 -4.02
C LEU A 121 18.17 4.88 -4.11
N THR A 122 17.42 5.09 -3.03
CA THR A 122 16.41 6.16 -2.94
C THR A 122 17.02 7.52 -3.16
N VAL A 123 18.16 7.80 -2.51
CA VAL A 123 18.89 9.07 -2.69
C VAL A 123 19.38 9.20 -4.15
N ALA A 124 19.90 8.13 -4.74
CA ALA A 124 20.32 8.14 -6.15
C ALA A 124 19.15 8.48 -7.08
N ILE A 125 17.99 7.84 -6.88
CA ILE A 125 16.77 8.12 -7.67
C ILE A 125 16.31 9.57 -7.47
N LEU A 126 16.36 10.09 -6.25
CA LEU A 126 16.00 11.49 -5.94
C LEU A 126 16.84 12.51 -6.68
N VAL A 127 18.14 12.26 -6.83
CA VAL A 127 19.06 13.15 -7.58
C VAL A 127 18.63 13.29 -9.05
N PHE A 128 18.04 12.27 -9.65
CA PHE A 128 17.50 12.34 -11.01
C PHE A 128 16.05 12.84 -11.08
N GLN A 129 15.22 12.43 -10.13
CA GLN A 129 13.79 12.72 -10.16
C GLN A 129 13.45 14.13 -9.70
N ALA A 130 14.20 14.72 -8.76
CA ALA A 130 13.96 16.07 -8.30
C ALA A 130 14.20 17.14 -9.37
N PRO A 131 15.31 17.12 -10.14
CA PRO A 131 15.49 18.03 -11.27
C PRO A 131 14.42 17.87 -12.35
N SER A 132 14.00 16.62 -12.63
CA SER A 132 12.91 16.34 -13.60
C SER A 132 11.60 17.00 -13.17
N TYR A 133 11.25 16.89 -11.88
CA TYR A 133 10.09 17.57 -11.32
C TYR A 133 10.19 19.11 -11.45
N LEU A 134 11.34 19.69 -11.13
CA LEU A 134 11.58 21.12 -11.24
C LEU A 134 11.53 21.63 -12.68
N LEU A 135 12.01 20.84 -13.64
CA LEU A 135 11.87 21.14 -15.07
C LEU A 135 10.40 21.15 -15.49
N ASN A 136 9.61 20.17 -15.05
CA ASN A 136 8.19 20.11 -15.31
C ASN A 136 7.48 21.34 -14.69
N LEU A 137 7.81 21.69 -13.45
CA LEU A 137 7.31 22.89 -12.79
C LEU A 137 7.64 24.17 -13.56
N LYS A 138 8.87 24.28 -14.11
CA LYS A 138 9.27 25.39 -14.96
C LYS A 138 8.45 25.49 -16.23
N MET A 139 8.13 24.36 -16.86
CA MET A 139 7.33 24.35 -18.10
C MET A 139 5.87 24.73 -17.85
N GLN A 140 5.30 24.31 -16.73
CA GLN A 140 3.88 24.55 -16.40
C GLN A 140 3.63 25.86 -15.67
N ALA A 141 4.55 26.30 -14.84
CA ALA A 141 4.41 27.48 -13.99
C ALA A 141 5.68 28.36 -14.01
N ALA A 142 6.11 28.76 -15.21
CA ALA A 142 7.33 29.57 -15.38
C ALA A 142 7.31 30.89 -14.55
N ASN A 143 6.14 31.46 -14.36
CA ASN A 143 5.94 32.74 -13.64
C ASN A 143 5.78 32.54 -12.12
N ALA A 144 5.80 31.30 -11.60
CA ALA A 144 5.65 31.04 -10.17
C ALA A 144 6.94 31.31 -9.37
N LEU A 145 8.07 31.50 -10.03
CA LEU A 145 9.32 31.84 -9.37
C LEU A 145 9.29 33.32 -8.91
N ALA A 146 9.77 33.55 -7.69
CA ALA A 146 9.85 34.91 -7.14
C ALA A 146 10.74 35.81 -8.01
N THR A 147 10.32 37.05 -8.17
CA THR A 147 11.05 38.04 -8.96
C THR A 147 12.49 38.23 -8.48
N GLY A 148 13.44 38.08 -9.40
CA GLY A 148 14.86 38.26 -9.13
C GLY A 148 15.69 36.99 -8.95
N ILE A 149 15.08 35.81 -8.99
CA ILE A 149 15.78 34.52 -8.88
C ILE A 149 15.82 33.88 -10.27
N SER A 150 17.01 33.47 -10.76
CA SER A 150 17.10 32.70 -11.99
C SER A 150 16.80 31.21 -11.71
N TRP A 151 16.13 30.54 -12.65
CA TRP A 151 15.81 29.09 -12.55
C TRP A 151 17.05 28.22 -12.34
N THR A 152 18.18 28.58 -12.92
CA THR A 152 19.43 27.82 -12.80
C THR A 152 19.97 27.82 -11.36
N VAL A 153 19.91 28.98 -10.70
CA VAL A 153 20.34 29.12 -9.30
C VAL A 153 19.34 28.45 -8.34
N PHE A 154 18.04 28.51 -8.68
CA PHE A 154 16.97 27.89 -7.89
C PHE A 154 17.01 26.34 -7.91
N MET A 155 17.40 25.73 -9.04
CA MET A 155 17.35 24.28 -9.20
C MET A 155 18.18 23.51 -8.19
N ILE A 156 19.40 23.98 -7.87
CA ILE A 156 20.32 23.27 -6.96
C ILE A 156 19.74 23.19 -5.53
N PRO A 157 19.43 24.32 -4.84
CA PRO A 157 18.88 24.26 -3.50
C PRO A 157 17.51 23.59 -3.45
N ALA A 158 16.64 23.78 -4.47
CA ALA A 158 15.35 23.13 -4.52
C ALA A 158 15.46 21.60 -4.63
N THR A 159 16.44 21.08 -5.42
CA THR A 159 16.71 19.64 -5.50
C THR A 159 17.15 19.08 -4.14
N ILE A 160 18.00 19.77 -3.42
CA ILE A 160 18.46 19.37 -2.08
C ILE A 160 17.29 19.35 -1.09
N ILE A 161 16.43 20.38 -1.12
CA ILE A 161 15.26 20.49 -0.25
C ILE A 161 14.27 19.36 -0.55
N LEU A 162 13.97 19.08 -1.82
CA LEU A 162 13.08 17.99 -2.22
C LEU A 162 13.64 16.61 -1.79
N ALA A 163 14.93 16.40 -1.96
CA ALA A 163 15.59 15.16 -1.52
C ALA A 163 15.53 15.01 0.00
N ALA A 164 15.84 16.08 0.75
CA ALA A 164 15.72 16.09 2.20
C ALA A 164 14.29 15.85 2.67
N GLY A 165 13.28 16.46 2.01
CA GLY A 165 11.88 16.28 2.29
C GLY A 165 11.43 14.83 2.11
N SER A 166 11.78 14.18 1.00
CA SER A 166 11.45 12.78 0.74
C SER A 166 12.12 11.83 1.73
N MET A 167 13.39 12.07 2.09
CA MET A 167 14.09 11.29 3.12
C MET A 167 13.47 11.49 4.51
N PHE A 168 12.96 12.68 4.80
CA PHE A 168 12.25 12.95 6.05
C PHE A 168 10.91 12.19 6.11
N ILE A 169 10.16 12.14 5.02
CA ILE A 169 8.93 11.33 4.93
C ILE A 169 9.24 9.84 5.16
N LEU A 170 10.30 9.35 4.54
CA LEU A 170 10.76 7.97 4.76
C LEU A 170 11.06 7.71 6.24
N TRP A 171 11.82 8.60 6.88
CA TRP A 171 12.10 8.52 8.30
C TRP A 171 10.83 8.54 9.16
N LEU A 172 9.85 9.40 8.83
CA LEU A 172 8.55 9.41 9.51
C LEU A 172 7.83 8.06 9.37
N GLY A 173 7.80 7.49 8.16
CA GLY A 173 7.19 6.18 7.90
C GLY A 173 7.84 5.06 8.71
N GLU A 174 9.18 5.03 8.78
CA GLU A 174 9.91 4.07 9.60
C GLU A 174 9.61 4.25 11.10
N ARG A 175 9.53 5.49 11.58
CA ARG A 175 9.20 5.78 12.98
C ARG A 175 7.77 5.40 13.34
N ILE A 176 6.81 5.55 12.43
CA ILE A 176 5.45 5.07 12.63
C ILE A 176 5.46 3.53 12.71
N THR A 177 6.21 2.85 11.86
CA THR A 177 6.32 1.39 11.88
C THR A 177 6.93 0.88 13.18
N ASP A 178 7.98 1.54 13.70
CA ASP A 178 8.69 1.12 14.90
C ASP A 178 7.90 1.39 16.18
N LYS A 179 7.32 2.59 16.30
CA LYS A 179 6.72 3.10 17.54
C LYS A 179 5.21 3.29 17.50
N GLY A 180 4.61 3.25 16.31
CA GLY A 180 3.19 3.44 16.09
C GLY A 180 2.43 2.13 15.90
N VAL A 181 1.36 2.20 15.13
CA VAL A 181 0.51 1.08 14.73
C VAL A 181 0.53 0.96 13.21
N GLY A 182 0.65 -0.26 12.72
CA GLY A 182 0.62 -0.53 11.28
C GLY A 182 1.95 -0.32 10.56
N ASN A 183 1.93 -0.48 9.24
CA ASN A 183 3.06 -0.14 8.39
C ASN A 183 3.02 1.36 8.08
N GLY A 184 3.97 2.12 8.63
CA GLY A 184 3.98 3.57 8.55
C GLY A 184 4.07 4.12 7.12
N ILE A 185 4.79 3.43 6.23
CA ILE A 185 4.89 3.81 4.81
C ILE A 185 3.53 3.72 4.13
N SER A 186 2.84 2.59 4.32
CA SER A 186 1.50 2.37 3.78
C SER A 186 0.47 3.34 4.37
N LEU A 187 0.59 3.66 5.67
CA LEU A 187 -0.25 4.66 6.32
C LEU A 187 -0.07 6.06 5.74
N ILE A 188 1.16 6.48 5.47
CA ILE A 188 1.44 7.80 4.84
C ILE A 188 0.78 7.88 3.46
N ILE A 189 0.89 6.81 2.65
CA ILE A 189 0.24 6.75 1.33
C ILE A 189 -1.28 6.83 1.48
N MET A 190 -1.85 6.03 2.38
CA MET A 190 -3.30 6.02 2.66
C MET A 190 -3.81 7.41 3.05
N ILE A 191 -3.10 8.10 3.93
CA ILE A 191 -3.46 9.45 4.38
C ILE A 191 -3.38 10.46 3.24
N GLY A 192 -2.38 10.32 2.35
CA GLY A 192 -2.30 11.11 1.13
C GLY A 192 -3.56 10.94 0.27
N ILE A 193 -3.98 9.70 0.05
CA ILE A 193 -5.18 9.37 -0.72
C ILE A 193 -6.44 9.94 -0.05
N ILE A 194 -6.65 9.70 1.23
CA ILE A 194 -7.83 10.17 1.98
C ILE A 194 -7.93 11.70 1.95
N ALA A 195 -6.80 12.39 1.99
CA ALA A 195 -6.77 13.85 2.04
C ALA A 195 -7.32 14.52 0.77
N ARG A 196 -7.29 13.85 -0.37
CA ARG A 196 -7.86 14.33 -1.64
C ARG A 196 -9.35 13.99 -1.80
N LEU A 197 -9.85 13.01 -1.07
CA LEU A 197 -11.23 12.54 -1.18
C LEU A 197 -12.28 13.65 -0.94
N PRO A 198 -12.20 14.50 0.12
CA PRO A 198 -13.20 15.54 0.34
C PRO A 198 -13.27 16.54 -0.81
N GLN A 199 -12.12 16.95 -1.35
CA GLN A 199 -12.06 17.90 -2.48
C GLN A 199 -12.65 17.29 -3.75
N ALA A 200 -12.29 16.04 -4.07
CA ALA A 200 -12.81 15.33 -5.23
C ALA A 200 -14.34 15.13 -5.12
N PHE A 201 -14.82 14.80 -3.93
CA PHE A 201 -16.24 14.63 -3.65
C PHE A 201 -17.03 15.94 -3.87
N VAL A 202 -16.54 17.06 -3.31
CA VAL A 202 -17.18 18.37 -3.49
C VAL A 202 -17.17 18.79 -4.97
N GLN A 203 -16.08 18.56 -5.70
CA GLN A 203 -16.00 18.84 -7.13
C GLN A 203 -17.02 18.01 -7.94
N GLU A 204 -17.19 16.71 -7.63
CA GLU A 204 -18.17 15.87 -8.31
C GLU A 204 -19.59 16.37 -8.03
N VAL A 205 -19.94 16.62 -6.76
CA VAL A 205 -21.25 17.15 -6.39
C VAL A 205 -21.55 18.48 -7.10
N SER A 206 -20.61 19.41 -7.12
CA SER A 206 -20.79 20.70 -7.78
C SER A 206 -20.95 20.55 -9.30
N SER A 207 -20.19 19.66 -9.91
CA SER A 207 -20.28 19.33 -11.34
C SER A 207 -21.66 18.76 -11.69
N ARG A 208 -22.19 17.84 -10.87
CA ARG A 208 -23.50 17.22 -11.11
C ARG A 208 -24.69 18.15 -10.84
N LEU A 209 -24.55 19.10 -9.92
CA LEU A 209 -25.56 20.10 -9.64
C LEU A 209 -25.63 21.19 -10.72
N THR A 210 -24.49 21.55 -11.32
CA THR A 210 -24.40 22.62 -12.34
C THR A 210 -24.61 22.11 -13.77
N ALA A 211 -24.42 20.80 -14.01
CA ALA A 211 -24.56 20.21 -15.35
C ALA A 211 -26.03 20.04 -15.75
N ILE A 212 -26.49 20.88 -16.65
CA ILE A 212 -27.84 20.86 -17.24
C ILE A 212 -28.10 19.56 -18.06
N SER A 213 -27.03 18.84 -18.46
CA SER A 213 -27.09 17.75 -19.45
C SER A 213 -26.54 16.39 -18.96
N GLY A 214 -26.14 16.24 -17.71
CA GLY A 214 -25.35 15.07 -17.24
C GLY A 214 -26.06 14.11 -16.28
N GLY A 215 -27.38 13.97 -16.32
CA GLY A 215 -28.12 13.01 -15.47
C GLY A 215 -28.35 13.48 -14.02
N GLY A 216 -27.80 14.63 -13.62
CA GLY A 216 -28.11 15.28 -12.35
C GLY A 216 -27.85 14.41 -11.11
N ILE A 217 -28.63 14.63 -10.07
CA ILE A 217 -28.54 13.94 -8.76
C ILE A 217 -28.76 12.43 -8.89
N ILE A 218 -29.57 11.95 -9.86
CA ILE A 218 -29.85 10.51 -10.06
C ILE A 218 -28.54 9.79 -10.44
N MET A 219 -27.76 10.35 -11.36
CA MET A 219 -26.47 9.75 -11.77
C MET A 219 -25.48 9.72 -10.60
N PHE A 220 -25.45 10.76 -9.78
CA PHE A 220 -24.62 10.81 -8.58
C PHE A 220 -24.98 9.70 -7.57
N ILE A 221 -26.27 9.40 -7.37
CA ILE A 221 -26.71 8.29 -6.51
C ILE A 221 -26.21 6.94 -7.06
N VAL A 222 -26.30 6.74 -8.38
CA VAL A 222 -25.79 5.52 -9.05
C VAL A 222 -24.29 5.39 -8.87
N GLU A 223 -23.54 6.48 -9.00
CA GLU A 223 -22.10 6.51 -8.76
C GLU A 223 -21.75 6.08 -7.33
N ILE A 224 -22.42 6.63 -6.33
CA ILE A 224 -22.18 6.24 -4.91
C ILE A 224 -22.52 4.76 -4.69
N LEU A 225 -23.57 4.24 -5.32
CA LEU A 225 -23.95 2.85 -5.20
C LEU A 225 -22.90 1.92 -5.83
N ILE A 226 -22.37 2.28 -7.01
CA ILE A 226 -21.27 1.56 -7.66
C ILE A 226 -20.02 1.62 -6.79
N LEU A 227 -19.64 2.79 -6.29
CA LEU A 227 -18.50 2.94 -5.39
C LEU A 227 -18.63 2.03 -4.17
N TYR A 228 -19.79 2.02 -3.53
CA TYR A 228 -20.06 1.15 -2.39
C TYR A 228 -19.92 -0.34 -2.75
N ALA A 229 -20.46 -0.76 -3.91
CA ALA A 229 -20.32 -2.14 -4.38
C ALA A 229 -18.86 -2.54 -4.62
N VAL A 230 -18.05 -1.64 -5.23
CA VAL A 230 -16.61 -1.88 -5.47
C VAL A 230 -15.83 -1.95 -4.16
N VAL A 231 -16.13 -1.09 -3.18
CA VAL A 231 -15.53 -1.16 -1.85
C VAL A 231 -15.85 -2.48 -1.15
N CYS A 232 -17.11 -2.92 -1.17
CA CYS A 232 -17.51 -4.21 -0.60
C CYS A 232 -16.79 -5.38 -1.29
N ALA A 233 -16.70 -5.36 -2.61
CA ALA A 233 -15.98 -6.36 -3.39
C ALA A 233 -14.48 -6.39 -3.05
N SER A 234 -13.85 -5.22 -2.88
CA SER A 234 -12.44 -5.09 -2.48
C SER A 234 -12.20 -5.66 -1.06
N ILE A 235 -13.09 -5.40 -0.11
CA ILE A 235 -13.02 -5.95 1.25
C ILE A 235 -13.11 -7.48 1.21
N LEU A 236 -14.06 -8.03 0.45
CA LEU A 236 -14.21 -9.48 0.30
C LEU A 236 -12.96 -10.14 -0.31
N LEU A 237 -12.32 -9.47 -1.29
CA LEU A 237 -11.08 -9.94 -1.88
C LEU A 237 -9.94 -10.00 -0.84
N VAL A 238 -9.73 -8.91 -0.09
CA VAL A 238 -8.62 -8.79 0.89
C VAL A 238 -8.82 -9.74 2.07
N GLN A 239 -10.07 -9.96 2.51
CA GLN A 239 -10.39 -10.89 3.58
C GLN A 239 -10.50 -12.35 3.12
N GLY A 240 -10.60 -12.59 1.82
CA GLY A 240 -10.75 -13.92 1.25
C GLY A 240 -9.57 -14.83 1.61
N THR A 241 -9.86 -15.96 2.29
CA THR A 241 -8.84 -16.94 2.68
C THR A 241 -9.29 -18.36 2.37
N ARG A 242 -8.39 -19.16 1.80
CA ARG A 242 -8.56 -20.61 1.68
C ARG A 242 -7.95 -21.31 2.90
N LYS A 243 -8.76 -22.00 3.68
CA LYS A 243 -8.31 -22.74 4.86
C LYS A 243 -7.86 -24.13 4.43
N VAL A 244 -6.55 -24.43 4.57
CA VAL A 244 -5.99 -25.76 4.34
C VAL A 244 -5.95 -26.50 5.67
N PRO A 245 -6.59 -27.69 5.82
CA PRO A 245 -6.60 -28.43 7.06
C PRO A 245 -5.22 -29.07 7.30
N VAL A 246 -4.67 -28.85 8.50
CA VAL A 246 -3.43 -29.47 8.97
C VAL A 246 -3.72 -30.21 10.26
N GLN A 247 -3.20 -31.42 10.39
CA GLN A 247 -3.32 -32.23 11.58
C GLN A 247 -1.93 -32.39 12.21
N TYR A 248 -1.83 -32.08 13.49
CA TYR A 248 -0.61 -32.29 14.25
C TYR A 248 -0.67 -33.66 14.98
N ALA A 249 0.46 -34.37 15.05
CA ALA A 249 0.55 -35.60 15.76
C ALA A 249 0.25 -35.37 17.25
N LYS A 250 -0.48 -36.34 17.84
CA LYS A 250 -0.74 -36.35 19.29
C LYS A 250 0.55 -36.68 20.03
N ARG A 251 0.90 -35.85 21.02
CA ARG A 251 1.99 -36.18 21.96
C ARG A 251 1.39 -36.67 23.26
N LEU A 252 1.85 -37.84 23.71
CA LEU A 252 1.56 -38.38 25.02
C LEU A 252 2.68 -37.93 25.97
N VAL A 253 2.33 -37.18 27.00
CA VAL A 253 3.22 -36.80 28.10
C VAL A 253 2.61 -37.38 29.39
N GLY A 254 3.11 -38.50 29.82
CA GLY A 254 2.51 -39.30 30.90
C GLY A 254 1.12 -39.80 30.49
N ASN A 255 0.13 -39.66 31.39
CA ASN A 255 -1.25 -40.10 31.13
C ASN A 255 -2.14 -39.00 30.42
N LYS A 256 -1.56 -37.88 29.97
CA LYS A 256 -2.29 -36.81 29.30
C LYS A 256 -1.92 -36.74 27.82
N GLN A 257 -2.94 -36.75 26.96
CA GLN A 257 -2.79 -36.50 25.53
C GLN A 257 -2.78 -35.01 25.25
N TYR A 258 -1.69 -34.49 24.64
CA TYR A 258 -1.57 -33.12 24.14
C TYR A 258 -1.53 -33.13 22.63
N GLY A 259 -2.25 -32.23 21.96
CA GLY A 259 -2.30 -32.10 20.52
C GLY A 259 -3.41 -32.93 19.85
N GLY A 260 -3.32 -33.08 18.55
CA GLY A 260 -4.33 -33.81 17.74
C GLY A 260 -5.52 -32.95 17.30
N ALA A 261 -5.55 -31.66 17.63
CA ALA A 261 -6.55 -30.74 17.11
C ALA A 261 -6.26 -30.45 15.62
N ARG A 262 -7.31 -30.43 14.81
CA ARG A 262 -7.23 -29.95 13.43
C ARG A 262 -7.03 -28.43 13.47
N GLN A 263 -5.95 -27.97 12.87
CA GLN A 263 -5.68 -26.55 12.64
C GLN A 263 -5.82 -26.27 11.15
N TYR A 264 -5.99 -24.98 10.81
CA TYR A 264 -6.11 -24.56 9.42
C TYR A 264 -5.04 -23.53 9.13
N ILE A 265 -4.33 -23.72 8.01
CA ILE A 265 -3.44 -22.69 7.47
C ILE A 265 -4.28 -21.81 6.57
N PRO A 266 -4.45 -20.50 6.91
CA PRO A 266 -5.18 -19.57 6.06
C PRO A 266 -4.29 -19.10 4.91
N LEU A 267 -4.54 -19.58 3.69
CA LEU A 267 -3.92 -19.04 2.49
C LEU A 267 -4.79 -17.88 1.99
N LYS A 268 -4.27 -16.66 2.03
CA LYS A 268 -4.99 -15.46 1.58
C LYS A 268 -5.10 -15.47 0.04
N LEU A 269 -6.28 -15.11 -0.50
CA LEU A 269 -6.47 -14.87 -1.93
C LEU A 269 -5.55 -13.74 -2.42
N PHE A 270 -5.42 -12.73 -1.57
CA PHE A 270 -4.60 -11.54 -1.78
C PHE A 270 -3.31 -11.63 -0.96
N ALA A 271 -2.55 -12.72 -1.15
CA ALA A 271 -1.32 -12.98 -0.41
C ALA A 271 -0.22 -11.94 -0.68
N ALA A 272 -0.19 -11.42 -1.89
CA ALA A 272 0.75 -10.39 -2.33
C ALA A 272 0.42 -8.99 -1.80
N ASN A 273 -0.71 -8.80 -1.12
CA ASN A 273 -1.21 -7.49 -0.68
C ASN A 273 -1.21 -6.45 -1.84
N VAL A 274 -0.96 -5.19 -1.55
CA VAL A 274 -1.02 -4.08 -2.51
C VAL A 274 0.24 -3.98 -3.40
N MET A 275 1.30 -4.71 -3.07
CA MET A 275 2.61 -4.58 -3.75
C MET A 275 2.57 -4.78 -5.28
N PRO A 276 1.88 -5.80 -5.85
CA PRO A 276 1.83 -6.00 -7.30
C PRO A 276 1.29 -4.81 -8.06
N ILE A 277 0.31 -4.11 -7.48
CA ILE A 277 -0.34 -2.96 -8.11
C ILE A 277 0.62 -1.77 -8.12
N ILE A 278 1.31 -1.54 -7.00
CA ILE A 278 2.31 -0.49 -6.88
C ILE A 278 3.46 -0.74 -7.88
N PHE A 279 3.88 -1.99 -8.08
CA PHE A 279 4.91 -2.37 -9.05
C PHE A 279 4.46 -2.11 -10.48
N ALA A 280 3.25 -2.56 -10.85
CA ALA A 280 2.68 -2.31 -12.15
C ALA A 280 2.60 -0.80 -12.43
N GLN A 281 2.18 -0.02 -11.44
CA GLN A 281 2.09 1.43 -11.55
C GLN A 281 3.46 2.10 -11.70
N ALA A 282 4.46 1.69 -10.92
CA ALA A 282 5.81 2.21 -11.03
C ALA A 282 6.42 1.96 -12.43
N LEU A 283 6.15 0.80 -13.04
CA LEU A 283 6.57 0.53 -14.42
C LEU A 283 5.82 1.39 -15.43
N MET A 284 4.56 1.71 -15.21
CA MET A 284 3.80 2.60 -16.08
C MET A 284 4.30 4.07 -16.04
N PHE A 285 5.10 4.46 -15.04
CA PHE A 285 5.78 5.76 -15.02
C PHE A 285 7.04 5.81 -15.90
N ILE A 286 7.62 4.68 -16.30
CA ILE A 286 8.84 4.66 -17.12
C ILE A 286 8.62 5.32 -18.49
N PRO A 287 7.54 5.02 -19.25
CA PRO A 287 7.27 5.71 -20.52
C PRO A 287 7.17 7.24 -20.35
N LEU A 288 6.54 7.71 -19.26
CA LEU A 288 6.46 9.13 -18.94
C LEU A 288 7.84 9.77 -18.75
N ALA A 289 8.72 9.11 -18.01
CA ALA A 289 10.08 9.59 -17.77
C ALA A 289 10.89 9.64 -19.09
N VAL A 290 10.73 8.65 -19.94
CA VAL A 290 11.42 8.61 -21.26
C VAL A 290 10.96 9.77 -22.15
N VAL A 291 9.66 10.07 -22.20
CA VAL A 291 9.11 11.17 -23.01
C VAL A 291 9.60 12.53 -22.54
N GLN A 292 9.81 12.72 -21.24
CA GLN A 292 10.35 14.00 -20.73
C GLN A 292 11.78 14.31 -21.22
N TYR A 293 12.54 13.28 -21.58
CA TYR A 293 13.92 13.42 -22.08
C TYR A 293 14.04 13.28 -23.61
N SER A 294 13.02 12.76 -24.30
CA SER A 294 13.01 12.60 -25.75
C SER A 294 12.23 13.71 -26.43
N THR A 295 12.81 14.31 -27.46
CA THR A 295 12.19 15.38 -28.26
C THR A 295 11.10 14.84 -29.20
N ASP A 296 11.05 13.52 -29.43
CA ASP A 296 10.11 12.86 -30.35
C ASP A 296 8.87 12.30 -29.61
N ALA A 297 8.05 13.21 -29.09
CA ALA A 297 6.74 12.86 -28.50
C ALA A 297 5.67 12.49 -29.56
N SER A 298 6.07 12.23 -30.81
CA SER A 298 5.16 11.98 -31.93
C SER A 298 4.68 10.52 -32.07
N ASN A 299 5.22 9.59 -31.28
CA ASN A 299 4.78 8.20 -31.33
C ASN A 299 3.39 8.04 -30.67
N GLU A 300 2.39 7.73 -31.49
CA GLU A 300 0.99 7.52 -31.07
C GLU A 300 0.85 6.44 -29.99
N ILE A 301 1.71 5.41 -30.02
CA ILE A 301 1.77 4.34 -29.00
C ILE A 301 2.17 4.90 -27.64
N ILE A 302 3.18 5.77 -27.59
CA ILE A 302 3.65 6.35 -26.32
C ILE A 302 2.59 7.28 -25.74
N ARG A 303 1.93 8.07 -26.59
CA ARG A 303 0.81 8.94 -26.18
C ARG A 303 -0.36 8.14 -25.62
N SER A 304 -0.70 7.00 -26.27
CA SER A 304 -1.75 6.10 -25.78
C SER A 304 -1.39 5.43 -24.45
N LEU A 305 -0.11 5.17 -24.17
CA LEU A 305 0.37 4.64 -22.88
C LEU A 305 0.41 5.72 -21.78
N MET A 306 0.39 6.98 -22.11
CA MET A 306 0.34 8.09 -21.14
C MET A 306 -1.10 8.42 -20.72
N ASP A 307 -2.08 8.10 -21.55
CA ASP A 307 -3.48 8.37 -21.26
C ASP A 307 -4.12 7.15 -20.55
N HIS A 308 -4.43 7.32 -19.26
CA HIS A 308 -5.06 6.28 -18.43
C HIS A 308 -6.48 5.90 -18.91
N ARG A 309 -7.11 6.69 -19.77
CA ARG A 309 -8.39 6.37 -20.42
C ARG A 309 -8.21 5.47 -21.63
N SER A 310 -7.01 5.38 -22.18
CA SER A 310 -6.72 4.56 -23.37
C SER A 310 -6.90 3.07 -23.06
N LEU A 311 -7.48 2.35 -24.03
CA LEU A 311 -7.62 0.90 -23.96
C LEU A 311 -6.26 0.21 -23.88
N LEU A 312 -5.24 0.72 -24.60
CA LEU A 312 -3.89 0.17 -24.58
C LEU A 312 -3.26 0.26 -23.18
N TYR A 313 -3.38 1.42 -22.52
CA TYR A 313 -2.93 1.60 -21.13
C TYR A 313 -3.55 0.56 -20.22
N ASN A 314 -4.87 0.41 -20.26
CA ASN A 314 -5.62 -0.49 -19.38
C ASN A 314 -5.28 -1.96 -19.59
N ILE A 315 -5.07 -2.39 -20.85
CA ILE A 315 -4.66 -3.77 -21.15
C ILE A 315 -3.25 -4.03 -20.61
N VAL A 316 -2.28 -3.16 -20.91
CA VAL A 316 -0.91 -3.31 -20.45
C VAL A 316 -0.86 -3.31 -18.92
N PHE A 317 -1.59 -2.40 -18.29
CA PHE A 317 -1.65 -2.30 -16.83
C PHE A 317 -2.25 -3.57 -16.21
N ALA A 318 -3.34 -4.12 -16.77
CA ALA A 318 -3.93 -5.38 -16.29
C ALA A 318 -2.95 -6.56 -16.42
N VAL A 319 -2.27 -6.69 -17.56
CA VAL A 319 -1.29 -7.75 -17.79
C VAL A 319 -0.13 -7.64 -16.80
N LEU A 320 0.37 -6.43 -16.56
CA LEU A 320 1.42 -6.19 -15.57
C LEU A 320 0.96 -6.56 -14.16
N ILE A 321 -0.24 -6.19 -13.75
CA ILE A 321 -0.79 -6.55 -12.43
C ILE A 321 -0.87 -8.07 -12.28
N ILE A 322 -1.38 -8.79 -13.27
CA ILE A 322 -1.46 -10.25 -13.24
C ILE A 322 -0.07 -10.85 -13.12
N ALA A 323 0.88 -10.43 -13.98
CA ALA A 323 2.25 -10.92 -13.96
C ALA A 323 2.94 -10.68 -12.60
N PHE A 324 2.83 -9.46 -12.06
CA PHE A 324 3.41 -9.15 -10.76
C PHE A 324 2.71 -9.83 -9.59
N THR A 325 1.42 -10.11 -9.68
CA THR A 325 0.70 -10.86 -8.65
C THR A 325 1.25 -12.28 -8.55
N TYR A 326 1.45 -12.95 -9.68
CA TYR A 326 2.08 -14.27 -9.69
C TYR A 326 3.52 -14.23 -9.19
N PHE A 327 4.31 -13.30 -9.72
CA PHE A 327 5.71 -13.13 -9.33
C PHE A 327 5.86 -12.89 -7.83
N TYR A 328 5.09 -11.95 -7.28
CA TYR A 328 5.18 -11.58 -5.87
C TYR A 328 4.66 -12.69 -4.95
N THR A 329 3.59 -13.39 -5.35
CA THR A 329 3.07 -14.53 -4.60
C THR A 329 4.11 -15.64 -4.52
N ALA A 330 4.82 -15.94 -5.61
CA ALA A 330 5.89 -16.94 -5.63
C ALA A 330 7.09 -16.59 -4.73
N ILE A 331 7.39 -15.30 -4.58
CA ILE A 331 8.47 -14.83 -3.70
C ILE A 331 8.06 -14.85 -2.23
N THR A 332 6.86 -14.36 -1.94
CA THR A 332 6.41 -14.16 -0.55
C THR A 332 6.06 -15.47 0.13
N LEU A 333 5.46 -16.39 -0.60
CA LEU A 333 5.07 -17.70 -0.10
C LEU A 333 6.00 -18.74 -0.69
N ASN A 334 6.82 -19.35 0.17
CA ASN A 334 7.70 -20.44 -0.21
C ASN A 334 7.09 -21.80 0.22
N PRO A 335 6.47 -22.55 -0.72
CA PRO A 335 5.80 -23.82 -0.38
C PRO A 335 6.73 -24.85 0.23
N THR A 336 8.00 -24.89 -0.22
CA THR A 336 8.99 -25.85 0.29
C THR A 336 9.33 -25.57 1.74
N GLN A 337 9.55 -24.31 2.10
CA GLN A 337 9.81 -23.91 3.48
C GLN A 337 8.61 -24.18 4.38
N MET A 338 7.40 -23.87 3.91
CA MET A 338 6.16 -24.17 4.65
C MET A 338 6.00 -25.67 4.91
N ALA A 339 6.29 -26.53 3.92
CA ALA A 339 6.22 -27.98 4.06
C ALA A 339 7.28 -28.52 5.03
N GLU A 340 8.50 -27.96 5.02
CA GLU A 340 9.56 -28.30 5.96
C GLU A 340 9.22 -27.89 7.39
N ASP A 341 8.69 -26.68 7.59
CA ASP A 341 8.27 -26.20 8.90
C ASP A 341 7.13 -27.05 9.48
N MET A 342 6.17 -27.44 8.64
CA MET A 342 5.13 -28.39 9.03
C MET A 342 5.72 -29.75 9.44
N LYS A 343 6.67 -30.27 8.65
CA LYS A 343 7.33 -31.54 8.96
C LYS A 343 8.11 -31.47 10.28
N ARG A 344 8.83 -30.38 10.54
CA ARG A 344 9.56 -30.15 11.81
C ARG A 344 8.61 -30.12 13.01
N ASN A 345 7.42 -29.57 12.83
CA ASN A 345 6.41 -29.50 13.88
C ASN A 345 5.49 -30.75 13.96
N ASN A 346 5.85 -31.85 13.26
CA ASN A 346 5.03 -33.04 13.16
C ASN A 346 3.59 -32.77 12.67
N GLY A 347 3.42 -31.80 11.82
CA GLY A 347 2.17 -31.49 11.13
C GLY A 347 2.11 -32.16 9.77
N PHE A 348 0.94 -32.61 9.36
CA PHE A 348 0.69 -33.16 8.03
C PHE A 348 -0.68 -32.77 7.51
N ILE A 349 -0.82 -32.73 6.19
CA ILE A 349 -2.09 -32.53 5.52
C ILE A 349 -2.74 -33.91 5.32
N PRO A 350 -3.99 -34.11 5.79
CA PRO A 350 -4.67 -35.39 5.59
C PRO A 350 -4.75 -35.77 4.10
N GLY A 351 -4.25 -36.96 3.75
CA GLY A 351 -4.22 -37.47 2.39
C GLY A 351 -2.99 -37.09 1.55
N VAL A 352 -2.01 -36.37 2.10
CA VAL A 352 -0.78 -35.95 1.41
C VAL A 352 0.44 -36.40 2.24
N ARG A 353 1.46 -36.97 1.61
CA ARG A 353 2.69 -37.36 2.30
C ARG A 353 3.50 -36.14 2.75
N PRO A 354 4.04 -36.14 4.00
CA PRO A 354 4.88 -35.04 4.48
C PRO A 354 6.15 -34.88 3.65
N GLY A 355 6.49 -33.64 3.31
CA GLY A 355 7.69 -33.30 2.55
C GLY A 355 7.37 -32.72 1.17
N LYS A 356 7.98 -33.25 0.11
CA LYS A 356 7.86 -32.72 -1.25
C LYS A 356 6.42 -32.72 -1.76
N GLU A 357 5.67 -33.80 -1.56
CA GLU A 357 4.26 -33.87 -1.99
C GLU A 357 3.38 -32.82 -1.29
N THR A 358 3.69 -32.48 -0.03
CA THR A 358 3.02 -31.38 0.68
C THR A 358 3.35 -30.03 0.08
N ALA A 359 4.61 -29.79 -0.34
CA ALA A 359 5.00 -28.57 -1.03
C ALA A 359 4.28 -28.44 -2.37
N ASP A 360 4.26 -29.49 -3.19
CA ASP A 360 3.58 -29.54 -4.49
C ASP A 360 2.06 -29.31 -4.35
N TYR A 361 1.45 -29.86 -3.30
CA TYR A 361 0.03 -29.61 -2.99
C TYR A 361 -0.24 -28.15 -2.65
N ILE A 362 0.57 -27.55 -1.77
CA ILE A 362 0.43 -26.14 -1.38
C ILE A 362 0.64 -25.25 -2.60
N GLU A 363 1.66 -25.51 -3.43
CA GLU A 363 1.92 -24.77 -4.67
C GLU A 363 0.75 -24.82 -5.63
N THR A 364 0.15 -26.02 -5.82
CA THR A 364 -1.04 -26.19 -6.66
C THR A 364 -2.24 -25.40 -6.13
N VAL A 365 -2.48 -25.43 -4.82
CA VAL A 365 -3.56 -24.66 -4.19
C VAL A 365 -3.31 -23.17 -4.35
N MET A 366 -2.09 -22.71 -4.12
CA MET A 366 -1.70 -21.31 -4.28
C MET A 366 -1.89 -20.80 -5.70
N SER A 367 -1.40 -21.54 -6.70
CA SER A 367 -1.55 -21.18 -8.11
C SER A 367 -3.03 -21.05 -8.51
N ARG A 368 -3.86 -22.00 -8.07
CA ARG A 368 -5.33 -21.96 -8.33
C ARG A 368 -6.04 -20.79 -7.66
N ILE A 369 -5.57 -20.33 -6.51
CA ILE A 369 -6.15 -19.19 -5.77
C ILE A 369 -5.66 -17.87 -6.36
N THR A 370 -4.39 -17.81 -6.77
CA THR A 370 -3.76 -16.59 -7.30
C THR A 370 -4.41 -16.16 -8.63
N PHE A 371 -4.83 -17.10 -9.48
CA PHE A 371 -5.44 -16.77 -10.77
C PHE A 371 -6.71 -15.92 -10.65
N PRO A 372 -7.78 -16.37 -9.97
CA PRO A 372 -8.99 -15.55 -9.80
C PRO A 372 -8.69 -14.28 -8.98
N GLY A 373 -7.78 -14.35 -8.00
CA GLY A 373 -7.34 -13.17 -7.24
C GLY A 373 -6.72 -12.10 -8.14
N SER A 374 -5.78 -12.48 -9.01
CA SER A 374 -5.11 -11.55 -9.93
C SER A 374 -6.06 -10.91 -10.94
N LEU A 375 -7.01 -11.69 -11.49
CA LEU A 375 -8.04 -11.17 -12.39
C LEU A 375 -8.94 -10.16 -11.70
N PHE A 376 -9.32 -10.44 -10.47
CA PHE A 376 -10.19 -9.54 -9.70
C PHE A 376 -9.47 -8.24 -9.33
N ILE A 377 -8.19 -8.31 -8.97
CA ILE A 377 -7.35 -7.14 -8.72
C ILE A 377 -7.21 -6.30 -9.99
N ALA A 378 -6.92 -6.94 -11.13
CA ALA A 378 -6.80 -6.25 -12.41
C ALA A 378 -8.13 -5.57 -12.80
N PHE A 379 -9.28 -6.22 -12.58
CA PHE A 379 -10.58 -5.63 -12.81
C PHE A 379 -10.82 -4.38 -11.95
N ILE A 380 -10.57 -4.45 -10.63
CA ILE A 380 -10.70 -3.28 -9.75
C ILE A 380 -9.72 -2.17 -10.16
N ALA A 381 -8.51 -2.53 -10.61
CA ALA A 381 -7.50 -1.56 -11.02
C ALA A 381 -7.91 -0.75 -12.28
N ILE A 382 -8.73 -1.34 -13.16
CA ILE A 382 -9.24 -0.69 -14.38
C ILE A 382 -10.54 0.11 -14.10
N MET A 383 -11.22 -0.11 -12.99
CA MET A 383 -12.50 0.56 -12.68
C MET A 383 -12.48 2.09 -12.81
N PRO A 384 -11.42 2.83 -12.46
CA PRO A 384 -11.35 4.27 -12.69
C PRO A 384 -11.52 4.67 -14.16
N SER A 385 -10.94 3.91 -15.08
CA SER A 385 -11.10 4.16 -16.52
C SER A 385 -12.53 3.91 -16.99
N LEU A 386 -13.18 2.88 -16.43
CA LEU A 386 -14.61 2.62 -16.70
C LEU A 386 -15.49 3.72 -16.11
N ALA A 387 -15.19 4.23 -14.90
CA ALA A 387 -15.91 5.36 -14.31
C ALA A 387 -15.76 6.64 -15.15
N ALA A 388 -14.58 6.88 -15.73
CA ALA A 388 -14.36 8.02 -16.62
C ALA A 388 -15.23 7.94 -17.89
N LEU A 389 -15.57 6.75 -18.40
CA LEU A 389 -16.52 6.57 -19.51
C LEU A 389 -17.96 6.97 -19.13
N LEU A 390 -18.30 6.94 -17.84
CA LEU A 390 -19.57 7.41 -17.30
C LEU A 390 -19.59 8.91 -17.03
N ASN A 391 -18.60 9.67 -17.54
CA ASN A 391 -18.42 11.10 -17.33
C ASN A 391 -18.25 11.48 -15.84
N VAL A 392 -17.69 10.62 -15.02
CA VAL A 392 -17.26 10.93 -13.66
C VAL A 392 -16.00 11.79 -13.75
N GLN A 393 -15.89 12.82 -12.90
CA GLN A 393 -14.68 13.66 -12.82
C GLN A 393 -13.44 12.83 -12.47
N ASP A 394 -12.33 13.08 -13.16
CA ASP A 394 -11.09 12.29 -13.01
C ASP A 394 -10.63 12.17 -11.56
N GLY A 395 -10.73 13.25 -10.78
CA GLY A 395 -10.36 13.25 -9.37
C GLY A 395 -11.19 12.28 -8.53
N PHE A 396 -12.49 12.15 -8.82
CA PHE A 396 -13.40 11.25 -8.10
C PHE A 396 -13.36 9.83 -8.69
N ALA A 397 -13.19 9.69 -10.01
CA ALA A 397 -13.06 8.41 -10.69
C ALA A 397 -11.95 7.53 -10.12
N GLN A 398 -10.83 8.13 -9.68
CA GLN A 398 -9.72 7.41 -9.06
C GLN A 398 -10.08 6.72 -7.74
N PHE A 399 -11.15 7.13 -7.07
CA PHE A 399 -11.65 6.48 -5.86
C PHE A 399 -12.59 5.30 -6.15
N PHE A 400 -13.08 5.15 -7.40
CA PHE A 400 -13.92 4.00 -7.80
C PHE A 400 -13.15 2.68 -7.90
N GLY A 401 -11.85 2.71 -7.77
CA GLY A 401 -11.02 1.52 -7.86
C GLY A 401 -9.56 1.90 -7.96
N GLY A 402 -8.86 1.20 -8.84
CA GLY A 402 -7.45 1.42 -9.07
C GLY A 402 -6.59 1.12 -7.85
N THR A 403 -5.40 1.65 -7.88
CA THR A 403 -4.40 1.48 -6.82
C THR A 403 -4.83 2.12 -5.51
N SER A 404 -5.51 3.28 -5.57
CA SER A 404 -5.88 4.06 -4.38
C SER A 404 -6.87 3.35 -3.48
N LEU A 405 -7.95 2.80 -4.03
CA LEU A 405 -8.96 2.09 -3.25
C LEU A 405 -8.40 0.80 -2.65
N LEU A 406 -7.61 0.03 -3.42
CA LEU A 406 -7.01 -1.20 -2.94
C LEU A 406 -5.97 -0.94 -1.85
N ILE A 407 -5.17 0.12 -1.97
CA ILE A 407 -4.24 0.55 -0.92
C ILE A 407 -5.02 0.94 0.33
N LEU A 408 -6.06 1.77 0.18
CA LEU A 408 -6.87 2.22 1.31
C LEU A 408 -7.50 1.05 2.06
N VAL A 409 -8.17 0.14 1.35
CA VAL A 409 -8.81 -1.04 1.97
C VAL A 409 -7.77 -1.97 2.59
N GLY A 410 -6.66 -2.26 1.88
CA GLY A 410 -5.60 -3.13 2.37
C GLY A 410 -4.95 -2.61 3.65
N VAL A 411 -4.57 -1.34 3.67
CA VAL A 411 -3.91 -0.71 4.83
C VAL A 411 -4.85 -0.61 6.03
N VAL A 412 -6.14 -0.28 5.80
CA VAL A 412 -7.14 -0.24 6.89
C VAL A 412 -7.32 -1.62 7.51
N ILE A 413 -7.45 -2.67 6.69
CA ILE A 413 -7.62 -4.04 7.19
C ILE A 413 -6.36 -4.51 7.94
N ASP A 414 -5.16 -4.27 7.38
CA ASP A 414 -3.91 -4.66 8.03
C ASP A 414 -3.71 -3.92 9.37
N THR A 415 -4.02 -2.64 9.44
CA THR A 415 -3.96 -1.86 10.70
C THR A 415 -4.97 -2.33 11.73
N LEU A 416 -6.20 -2.64 11.33
CA LEU A 416 -7.21 -3.20 12.21
C LEU A 416 -6.78 -4.57 12.76
N GLN A 417 -6.25 -5.46 11.93
CA GLN A 417 -5.75 -6.76 12.36
C GLN A 417 -4.59 -6.63 13.37
N GLN A 418 -3.70 -5.64 13.20
CA GLN A 418 -2.63 -5.39 14.16
C GLN A 418 -3.17 -4.85 15.50
N ILE A 419 -4.16 -3.97 15.47
CA ILE A 419 -4.82 -3.47 16.68
C ILE A 419 -5.50 -4.63 17.42
N GLU A 420 -6.24 -5.47 16.72
CA GLU A 420 -6.90 -6.65 17.30
C GLU A 420 -5.89 -7.62 17.92
N SER A 421 -4.78 -7.89 17.22
CA SER A 421 -3.70 -8.74 17.72
C SER A 421 -3.08 -8.18 19.01
N HIS A 422 -2.84 -6.87 19.09
CA HIS A 422 -2.32 -6.21 20.29
C HIS A 422 -3.33 -6.28 21.47
N MET A 423 -4.62 -6.13 21.19
CA MET A 423 -5.66 -6.27 22.21
C MET A 423 -5.75 -7.71 22.75
N MET A 424 -5.65 -8.72 21.87
CA MET A 424 -5.68 -10.13 22.27
C MET A 424 -4.50 -10.49 23.17
N MET A 425 -3.29 -10.08 22.80
CA MET A 425 -2.09 -10.38 23.61
C MET A 425 -2.22 -9.84 25.04
N ARG A 426 -2.72 -8.62 25.21
CA ARG A 426 -2.92 -8.01 26.54
C ARG A 426 -4.05 -8.64 27.34
N HIS A 427 -5.08 -9.16 26.67
CA HIS A 427 -6.14 -9.89 27.37
C HIS A 427 -5.62 -11.20 27.98
N TYR A 428 -4.69 -11.89 27.30
CA TYR A 428 -4.01 -13.07 27.82
C TYR A 428 -3.07 -12.73 28.99
N ASP A 429 -2.30 -11.64 28.93
CA ASP A 429 -1.44 -11.20 30.02
C ASP A 429 -2.26 -10.81 31.28
N GLY A 430 -3.43 -10.22 31.10
CA GLY A 430 -4.37 -9.93 32.19
C GLY A 430 -4.91 -11.18 32.88
N LEU A 431 -5.15 -12.26 32.12
CA LEU A 431 -5.58 -13.56 32.67
C LEU A 431 -4.44 -14.29 33.39
N LEU A 432 -3.20 -14.13 32.94
CA LEU A 432 -2.01 -14.70 33.59
C LEU A 432 -1.65 -13.95 34.89
N ASN A 433 -1.77 -12.63 34.89
CA ASN A 433 -1.48 -11.78 36.06
C ASN A 433 -2.58 -11.81 37.13
N SER A 434 -3.82 -12.16 36.79
CA SER A 434 -4.92 -12.28 37.76
C SER A 434 -4.86 -13.57 38.60
N GLY A 435 -3.88 -14.43 38.42
CA GLY A 435 -3.51 -15.50 39.36
C GLY A 435 -4.58 -16.55 39.68
N HIS A 436 -5.69 -16.56 38.98
CA HIS A 436 -6.81 -17.48 39.23
C HIS A 436 -6.96 -18.54 38.12
N VAL A 437 -5.86 -19.23 37.82
CA VAL A 437 -6.00 -20.62 37.38
C VAL A 437 -6.16 -21.47 38.62
N ARG A 438 -7.35 -21.56 39.14
CA ARG A 438 -7.73 -22.61 40.09
C ARG A 438 -7.49 -23.95 39.44
N GLY A 439 -6.30 -24.48 39.62
CA GLY A 439 -6.01 -25.88 39.33
C GLY A 439 -7.05 -26.71 40.10
N ARG A 440 -7.80 -27.49 39.36
CA ARG A 440 -8.78 -28.46 39.86
C ARG A 440 -8.02 -29.63 40.53
N ASN A 441 -7.30 -29.30 41.61
CA ASN A 441 -6.66 -30.26 42.50
C ASN A 441 -6.90 -29.81 43.97
N ALA A 442 -8.16 -29.70 44.37
CA ALA A 442 -8.52 -29.73 45.74
C ALA A 442 -9.45 -30.93 45.93
N GLY A 443 -8.86 -32.04 46.32
CA GLY A 443 -9.60 -33.23 46.67
C GLY A 443 -8.89 -34.52 46.45
N VAL A 444 -7.74 -34.74 47.07
CA VAL A 444 -7.34 -36.05 47.61
C VAL A 444 -6.47 -35.76 48.82
N SER A 445 -7.08 -35.53 49.95
CA SER A 445 -6.46 -35.77 51.23
C SER A 445 -7.16 -36.95 51.86
N ALA A 446 -6.34 -37.86 52.42
CA ALA A 446 -6.68 -38.87 53.39
C ALA A 446 -7.39 -40.14 52.87
N TYR A 447 -6.67 -41.20 52.65
CA TYR A 447 -6.48 -42.33 53.54
C TYR A 447 -5.36 -43.19 52.99
#